data_5da5b3ded5b05ad40d5b37a913e436e8
#
_entry.id   5da5b3ded5b05ad40d5b37a913e436e8
#
_cell.length_a   1.000
_cell.length_b   1.000
_cell.length_c   1.000
_cell.angle_alpha   90.00
_cell.angle_beta   90.00
_cell.angle_gamma   90.00
#
_symmetry.space_group_name_H-M   'P 1'
#
loop_
_entity.id
_entity.type
_entity.pdbx_description
1 polymer ?
#
loop_
_entity_poly.entity_id
_entity_poly.type
_entity_poly.pdbx_seq_one_letter_code
_entity_poly.pdbx_strand_id
1 'polypeptide(L)'
;MFDEEQAQFVCDFLECLTCSSGVPLRLMDWQRDMITEFYGQLIEDEDDPAGSYLRRYQYLYLEIAKKNGKSEIAAGLGVYHLFADGEINGEVYVVAADRDNAGIVFAAAKYMVEQSPALKKRSRIVDSTKTIYDETSGSRLKVLSSEAYSKHGYKPSCVIFDELHAQPSRDLWDVMTFGSGDARRQPVWIVLTTAGDDPDRKSIGWEVHEKALAIYRWRRGARDEKATMTLGGCRSSTASD
;
A
#
# COMPACT_ATOMS: atom_id res chain seq x y z
N MET A 1 9.05 -19.09 -4.98
CA MET A 1 8.40 -19.29 -6.29
C MET A 1 7.96 -17.92 -6.81
N PHE A 2 7.81 -17.75 -8.13
CA PHE A 2 7.22 -16.54 -8.71
C PHE A 2 5.92 -16.90 -9.42
N ASP A 3 4.84 -16.19 -9.11
CA ASP A 3 3.52 -16.36 -9.68
C ASP A 3 3.23 -15.20 -10.66
N GLU A 4 3.37 -15.48 -11.96
CA GLU A 4 3.14 -14.49 -13.01
C GLU A 4 1.67 -14.11 -13.14
N GLU A 5 0.76 -15.08 -12.91
CA GLU A 5 -0.68 -14.85 -13.03
C GLU A 5 -1.17 -13.91 -11.93
N GLN A 6 -0.75 -14.15 -10.70
CA GLN A 6 -1.08 -13.27 -9.58
C GLN A 6 -0.49 -11.86 -9.78
N ALA A 7 0.77 -11.76 -10.20
CA ALA A 7 1.41 -10.47 -10.46
C ALA A 7 0.68 -9.68 -11.56
N GLN A 8 0.35 -10.35 -12.67
CA GLN A 8 -0.38 -9.73 -13.78
C GLN A 8 -1.79 -9.33 -13.36
N PHE A 9 -2.48 -10.18 -12.58
CA PHE A 9 -3.82 -9.89 -12.08
C PHE A 9 -3.88 -8.58 -11.28
N VAL A 10 -2.89 -8.32 -10.40
CA VAL A 10 -2.84 -7.07 -9.64
C VAL A 10 -2.66 -5.87 -10.56
N CYS A 11 -1.75 -5.95 -11.54
CA CYS A 11 -1.54 -4.90 -12.52
C CYS A 11 -2.81 -4.62 -13.35
N ASP A 12 -3.45 -5.67 -13.85
CA ASP A 12 -4.67 -5.56 -14.65
C ASP A 12 -5.83 -4.99 -13.84
N PHE A 13 -5.98 -5.43 -12.58
CA PHE A 13 -6.97 -4.87 -11.67
C PHE A 13 -6.79 -3.35 -11.52
N LEU A 14 -5.58 -2.90 -11.26
CA LEU A 14 -5.29 -1.47 -11.13
C LEU A 14 -5.59 -0.71 -12.42
N GLU A 15 -5.21 -1.25 -13.58
CA GLU A 15 -5.46 -0.60 -14.87
C GLU A 15 -6.92 -0.65 -15.33
N CYS A 16 -7.76 -1.48 -14.70
CA CYS A 16 -9.22 -1.42 -14.85
C CYS A 16 -9.86 -0.25 -14.07
N LEU A 17 -9.13 0.40 -13.17
CA LEU A 17 -9.63 1.52 -12.39
C LEU A 17 -9.55 2.83 -13.17
N THR A 18 -10.41 3.78 -12.80
CA THR A 18 -10.42 5.14 -13.36
C THR A 18 -9.93 6.12 -12.31
N CYS A 19 -8.88 6.88 -12.63
CA CYS A 19 -8.34 7.92 -11.76
C CYS A 19 -9.37 9.02 -11.47
N SER A 20 -9.14 9.79 -10.39
CA SER A 20 -9.98 10.92 -10.00
C SER A 20 -10.09 12.01 -11.08
N SER A 21 -9.13 12.07 -12.01
CA SER A 21 -9.14 12.92 -13.21
C SER A 21 -10.09 12.43 -14.33
N GLY A 22 -10.73 11.27 -14.16
CA GLY A 22 -11.62 10.68 -15.17
C GLY A 22 -10.89 9.88 -16.28
N VAL A 23 -9.57 9.71 -16.21
CA VAL A 23 -8.81 8.88 -17.15
C VAL A 23 -8.53 7.50 -16.55
N PRO A 24 -8.41 6.43 -17.37
CA PRO A 24 -7.97 5.12 -16.87
C PRO A 24 -6.63 5.22 -16.16
N LEU A 25 -6.48 4.53 -15.03
CA LEU A 25 -5.19 4.39 -14.38
C LEU A 25 -4.25 3.63 -15.32
N ARG A 26 -3.07 4.19 -15.58
CA ARG A 26 -2.04 3.55 -16.38
C ARG A 26 -0.76 3.46 -15.56
N LEU A 27 -0.31 2.25 -15.34
CA LEU A 27 0.93 2.01 -14.63
C LEU A 27 2.12 2.37 -15.54
N MET A 28 3.03 3.17 -15.01
CA MET A 28 4.35 3.35 -15.63
C MET A 28 5.16 2.05 -15.50
N ASP A 29 6.13 1.82 -16.38
CA ASP A 29 6.92 0.58 -16.40
C ASP A 29 7.50 0.25 -15.02
N TRP A 30 8.12 1.21 -14.36
CA TRP A 30 8.68 1.00 -13.02
C TRP A 30 7.62 0.70 -11.94
N GLN A 31 6.38 1.21 -12.08
CA GLN A 31 5.28 0.88 -11.16
C GLN A 31 4.81 -0.55 -11.38
N ARG A 32 4.70 -0.94 -12.63
CA ARG A 32 4.37 -2.31 -13.02
C ARG A 32 5.42 -3.29 -12.49
N ASP A 33 6.70 -3.01 -12.72
CA ASP A 33 7.80 -3.85 -12.24
C ASP A 33 7.77 -4.02 -10.72
N MET A 34 7.57 -2.92 -9.99
CA MET A 34 7.46 -2.93 -8.53
C MET A 34 6.28 -3.78 -8.05
N ILE A 35 5.10 -3.60 -8.64
CA ILE A 35 3.88 -4.34 -8.28
C ILE A 35 4.06 -5.82 -8.61
N THR A 36 4.57 -6.13 -9.79
CA THR A 36 4.86 -7.49 -10.25
C THR A 36 5.81 -8.20 -9.28
N GLU A 37 6.93 -7.57 -8.91
CA GLU A 37 7.88 -8.16 -7.97
C GLU A 37 7.26 -8.33 -6.57
N PHE A 38 6.51 -7.35 -6.09
CA PHE A 38 5.93 -7.40 -4.74
C PHE A 38 4.86 -8.47 -4.58
N TYR A 39 3.95 -8.58 -5.54
CA TYR A 39 2.82 -9.51 -5.46
C TYR A 39 3.09 -10.90 -6.07
N GLY A 40 4.06 -10.99 -6.99
CA GLY A 40 4.39 -12.25 -7.65
C GLY A 40 5.34 -13.16 -6.86
N GLN A 41 6.10 -12.61 -5.88
CA GLN A 41 7.02 -13.44 -5.09
C GLN A 41 6.29 -14.16 -3.97
N LEU A 42 6.35 -15.50 -4.00
CA LEU A 42 5.71 -16.38 -3.02
C LEU A 42 6.72 -17.23 -2.27
N ILE A 43 6.36 -17.63 -1.05
CA ILE A 43 7.04 -18.64 -0.23
C ILE A 43 6.03 -19.72 0.15
N GLU A 44 6.50 -20.94 0.38
CA GLU A 44 5.68 -22.00 0.95
C GLU A 44 5.20 -21.60 2.35
N ASP A 45 3.97 -21.97 2.65
CA ASP A 45 3.40 -21.82 3.98
C ASP A 45 3.66 -23.10 4.77
N GLU A 46 4.66 -23.06 5.64
CA GLU A 46 5.08 -24.21 6.44
C GLU A 46 4.00 -24.66 7.45
N ASP A 47 3.04 -23.76 7.77
CA ASP A 47 1.96 -24.02 8.71
C ASP A 47 0.70 -24.61 8.04
N ASP A 48 0.67 -24.65 6.70
CA ASP A 48 -0.46 -25.21 5.95
C ASP A 48 -0.15 -26.62 5.40
N PRO A 49 -0.73 -27.67 6.00
CA PRO A 49 -0.56 -29.03 5.51
C PRO A 49 -1.03 -29.26 4.07
N ALA A 50 -1.85 -28.37 3.53
CA ALA A 50 -2.33 -28.43 2.14
C ALA A 50 -1.31 -27.87 1.13
N GLY A 51 -0.20 -27.27 1.61
CA GLY A 51 0.87 -26.74 0.77
C GLY A 51 0.52 -25.45 0.07
N SER A 52 -0.17 -24.55 0.75
CA SER A 52 -0.47 -23.21 0.21
C SER A 52 0.78 -22.32 0.17
N TYR A 53 0.63 -21.20 -0.52
CA TYR A 53 1.70 -20.21 -0.64
C TYR A 53 1.28 -18.88 -0.04
N LEU A 54 2.25 -18.17 0.53
CA LEU A 54 2.11 -16.83 1.11
C LEU A 54 2.90 -15.83 0.28
N ARG A 55 2.49 -14.57 0.33
CA ARG A 55 3.33 -13.48 -0.19
C ARG A 55 4.67 -13.45 0.55
N ARG A 56 5.76 -13.44 -0.21
CA ARG A 56 7.11 -13.35 0.34
C ARG A 56 7.36 -12.03 1.05
N TYR A 57 6.76 -10.95 0.53
CA TYR A 57 6.97 -9.60 1.01
C TYR A 57 5.71 -9.09 1.69
N GLN A 58 5.87 -8.65 2.94
CA GLN A 58 4.81 -8.01 3.71
C GLN A 58 4.98 -6.48 3.76
N TYR A 59 6.18 -5.98 3.47
CA TYR A 59 6.49 -4.54 3.48
C TYR A 59 6.91 -4.06 2.10
N LEU A 60 6.22 -3.03 1.62
CA LEU A 60 6.60 -2.25 0.44
C LEU A 60 6.93 -0.82 0.86
N TYR A 61 8.14 -0.38 0.59
CA TYR A 61 8.55 1.01 0.79
C TYR A 61 8.85 1.67 -0.54
N LEU A 62 8.12 2.73 -0.87
CA LEU A 62 8.27 3.50 -2.10
C LEU A 62 8.48 4.99 -1.77
N GLU A 63 9.69 5.46 -2.00
CA GLU A 63 10.03 6.87 -1.90
C GLU A 63 10.24 7.45 -3.30
N ILE A 64 9.35 8.34 -3.70
CA ILE A 64 9.36 8.98 -5.03
C ILE A 64 9.02 10.45 -4.95
N ALA A 65 9.46 11.23 -5.92
CA ALA A 65 9.18 12.65 -6.00
C ALA A 65 7.66 12.95 -6.05
N LYS A 66 7.29 14.18 -5.68
CA LYS A 66 5.91 14.66 -5.83
C LYS A 66 5.45 14.58 -7.29
N LYS A 67 4.13 14.45 -7.50
CA LYS A 67 3.47 14.39 -8.82
C LYS A 67 3.74 13.11 -9.62
N ASN A 68 4.18 12.03 -9.00
CA ASN A 68 4.34 10.70 -9.61
C ASN A 68 3.17 9.74 -9.29
N GLY A 69 1.98 10.26 -9.03
CA GLY A 69 0.77 9.46 -8.87
C GLY A 69 0.65 8.66 -7.55
N LYS A 70 1.41 9.02 -6.49
CA LYS A 70 1.40 8.27 -5.21
C LYS A 70 0.00 8.05 -4.66
N SER A 71 -0.79 9.12 -4.51
CA SER A 71 -2.12 9.03 -3.89
C SER A 71 -3.11 8.22 -4.75
N GLU A 72 -3.00 8.28 -6.08
CA GLU A 72 -3.81 7.43 -6.97
C GLU A 72 -3.41 5.95 -6.83
N ILE A 73 -2.10 5.65 -6.74
CA ILE A 73 -1.63 4.29 -6.48
C ILE A 73 -2.05 3.82 -5.09
N ALA A 74 -1.93 4.67 -4.05
CA ALA A 74 -2.40 4.36 -2.71
C ALA A 74 -3.90 3.99 -2.70
N ALA A 75 -4.72 4.80 -3.38
CA ALA A 75 -6.14 4.55 -3.52
C ALA A 75 -6.41 3.24 -4.29
N GLY A 76 -5.73 3.04 -5.42
CA GLY A 76 -5.87 1.83 -6.24
C GLY A 76 -5.48 0.55 -5.51
N LEU A 77 -4.35 0.55 -4.80
CA LEU A 77 -3.92 -0.58 -3.96
C LEU A 77 -4.90 -0.82 -2.80
N GLY A 78 -5.43 0.26 -2.19
CA GLY A 78 -6.47 0.14 -1.18
C GLY A 78 -7.74 -0.52 -1.73
N VAL A 79 -8.16 -0.15 -2.93
CA VAL A 79 -9.31 -0.76 -3.63
C VAL A 79 -9.02 -2.22 -4.00
N TYR A 80 -7.81 -2.55 -4.46
CA TYR A 80 -7.39 -3.92 -4.72
C TYR A 80 -7.50 -4.79 -3.45
N HIS A 81 -6.90 -4.37 -2.35
CA HIS A 81 -6.95 -5.10 -1.07
C HIS A 81 -8.35 -5.21 -0.48
N LEU A 82 -9.23 -4.25 -0.80
CA LEU A 82 -10.63 -4.32 -0.37
C LEU A 82 -11.43 -5.38 -1.14
N PHE A 83 -11.25 -5.47 -2.47
CA PHE A 83 -12.16 -6.23 -3.34
C PHE A 83 -11.56 -7.49 -3.97
N ALA A 84 -10.26 -7.60 -4.07
CA ALA A 84 -9.59 -8.61 -4.90
C ALA A 84 -8.46 -9.39 -4.24
N ASP A 85 -8.02 -9.02 -3.04
CA ASP A 85 -6.93 -9.70 -2.30
C ASP A 85 -7.36 -11.04 -1.67
N GLY A 86 -8.65 -11.37 -1.70
CA GLY A 86 -9.17 -12.65 -1.17
C GLY A 86 -9.39 -12.69 0.34
N GLU A 87 -9.09 -11.63 1.07
CA GLU A 87 -9.31 -11.56 2.53
C GLU A 87 -10.80 -11.47 2.88
N ILE A 88 -11.26 -12.34 3.78
CA ILE A 88 -12.61 -12.31 4.33
C ILE A 88 -12.62 -11.44 5.59
N ASN A 89 -13.60 -10.54 5.70
CA ASN A 89 -13.66 -9.54 6.76
C ASN A 89 -12.33 -8.76 6.89
N GLY A 90 -11.70 -8.46 5.76
CA GLY A 90 -10.45 -7.72 5.67
C GLY A 90 -10.60 -6.28 6.17
N GLU A 91 -9.57 -5.78 6.84
CA GLU A 91 -9.50 -4.40 7.31
C GLU A 91 -8.36 -3.70 6.57
N VAL A 92 -8.71 -2.88 5.58
CA VAL A 92 -7.76 -2.08 4.82
C VAL A 92 -7.76 -0.66 5.39
N TYR A 93 -6.60 -0.17 5.78
CA TYR A 93 -6.44 1.18 6.29
C TYR A 93 -5.51 1.99 5.41
N VAL A 94 -5.96 3.18 5.03
CA VAL A 94 -5.08 4.19 4.43
C VAL A 94 -4.84 5.27 5.48
N VAL A 95 -3.59 5.47 5.81
CA VAL A 95 -3.15 6.39 6.85
C VAL A 95 -2.51 7.60 6.21
N ALA A 96 -3.10 8.77 6.41
CA ALA A 96 -2.56 10.03 5.94
C ALA A 96 -2.11 10.91 7.13
N ALA A 97 -1.22 11.87 6.88
CA ALA A 97 -0.67 12.74 7.91
C ALA A 97 -1.75 13.61 8.57
N ASP A 98 -2.72 14.08 7.80
CA ASP A 98 -3.80 14.96 8.25
C ASP A 98 -5.14 14.61 7.58
N ARG A 99 -6.20 15.34 7.97
CA ARG A 99 -7.57 15.12 7.47
C ARG A 99 -7.75 15.47 6.00
N ASP A 100 -7.02 16.46 5.51
CA ASP A 100 -7.16 16.94 4.13
C ASP A 100 -6.54 15.92 3.17
N ASN A 101 -5.32 15.46 3.46
CA ASN A 101 -4.67 14.38 2.73
C ASN A 101 -5.50 13.08 2.79
N ALA A 102 -6.04 12.73 3.96
CA ALA A 102 -6.98 11.61 4.10
C ALA A 102 -8.23 11.80 3.23
N GLY A 103 -8.68 13.04 3.05
CA GLY A 103 -9.80 13.37 2.15
C GLY A 103 -9.48 13.10 0.69
N ILE A 104 -8.28 13.45 0.24
CA ILE A 104 -7.83 13.27 -1.15
C ILE A 104 -7.79 11.78 -1.51
N VAL A 105 -7.14 10.96 -0.68
CA VAL A 105 -7.02 9.51 -0.95
C VAL A 105 -8.39 8.83 -0.91
N PHE A 106 -9.25 9.21 0.06
CA PHE A 106 -10.61 8.68 0.12
C PHE A 106 -11.43 9.05 -1.12
N ALA A 107 -11.36 10.30 -1.58
CA ALA A 107 -12.07 10.74 -2.77
C ALA A 107 -11.62 9.97 -4.02
N ALA A 108 -10.32 9.72 -4.17
CA ALA A 108 -9.78 8.92 -5.26
C ALA A 108 -10.30 7.46 -5.20
N ALA A 109 -10.21 6.80 -4.04
CA ALA A 109 -10.72 5.43 -3.87
C ALA A 109 -12.23 5.33 -4.11
N LYS A 110 -13.00 6.28 -3.58
CA LYS A 110 -14.45 6.37 -3.82
C LYS A 110 -14.75 6.52 -5.30
N TYR A 111 -14.07 7.43 -5.99
CA TYR A 111 -14.26 7.65 -7.42
C TYR A 111 -13.97 6.38 -8.23
N MET A 112 -12.85 5.69 -7.95
CA MET A 112 -12.50 4.43 -8.59
C MET A 112 -13.61 3.38 -8.45
N VAL A 113 -14.17 3.24 -7.24
CA VAL A 113 -15.27 2.30 -6.96
C VAL A 113 -16.55 2.71 -7.69
N GLU A 114 -16.91 4.00 -7.68
CA GLU A 114 -18.13 4.51 -8.31
C GLU A 114 -18.09 4.42 -9.85
N GLN A 115 -16.89 4.51 -10.47
CA GLN A 115 -16.71 4.36 -11.91
C GLN A 115 -16.72 2.90 -12.39
N SER A 116 -16.51 1.95 -11.50
CA SER A 116 -16.57 0.52 -11.82
C SER A 116 -17.96 -0.06 -11.49
N PRO A 117 -18.81 -0.42 -12.45
CA PRO A 117 -20.13 -0.98 -12.18
C PRO A 117 -20.09 -2.24 -11.29
N ALA A 118 -19.08 -3.08 -11.49
CA ALA A 118 -18.90 -4.31 -10.71
C ALA A 118 -18.58 -4.02 -9.24
N LEU A 119 -17.67 -3.09 -8.97
CA LEU A 119 -17.30 -2.72 -7.60
C LEU A 119 -18.42 -1.94 -6.92
N LYS A 120 -19.04 -0.99 -7.64
CA LYS A 120 -20.17 -0.20 -7.13
C LYS A 120 -21.33 -1.07 -6.66
N LYS A 121 -21.66 -2.10 -7.42
CA LYS A 121 -22.79 -3.01 -7.10
C LYS A 121 -22.63 -3.72 -5.76
N ARG A 122 -21.39 -4.01 -5.35
CA ARG A 122 -21.08 -4.75 -4.12
C ARG A 122 -20.56 -3.86 -3.00
N SER A 123 -20.55 -2.55 -3.19
CA SER A 123 -19.99 -1.61 -2.22
C SER A 123 -21.05 -0.77 -1.50
N ARG A 124 -20.75 -0.41 -0.26
CA ARG A 124 -21.47 0.62 0.49
C ARG A 124 -20.47 1.68 0.98
N ILE A 125 -20.69 2.91 0.60
CA ILE A 125 -19.79 4.04 0.88
C ILE A 125 -20.40 4.93 1.97
N VAL A 126 -19.61 5.27 2.99
CA VAL A 126 -19.98 6.13 4.10
C VAL A 126 -19.01 7.30 4.18
N ASP A 127 -19.40 8.43 3.59
CA ASP A 127 -18.55 9.63 3.48
C ASP A 127 -18.15 10.22 4.84
N SER A 128 -19.07 10.23 5.80
CA SER A 128 -18.83 10.80 7.14
C SER A 128 -17.69 10.12 7.91
N THR A 129 -17.49 8.83 7.67
CA THR A 129 -16.42 8.04 8.29
C THR A 129 -15.28 7.71 7.35
N LYS A 130 -15.32 8.22 6.10
CA LYS A 130 -14.37 7.90 5.03
C LYS A 130 -14.15 6.39 4.89
N THR A 131 -15.24 5.64 4.79
CA THR A 131 -15.21 4.17 4.77
C THR A 131 -15.94 3.62 3.56
N ILE A 132 -15.33 2.65 2.89
CA ILE A 132 -15.93 1.85 1.81
C ILE A 132 -16.00 0.40 2.30
N TYR A 133 -17.18 -0.19 2.23
CA TYR A 133 -17.41 -1.60 2.58
C TYR A 133 -17.56 -2.42 1.31
N ASP A 134 -17.00 -3.60 1.29
CA ASP A 134 -17.37 -4.66 0.36
C ASP A 134 -18.39 -5.59 1.05
N GLU A 135 -19.63 -5.52 0.60
CA GLU A 135 -20.72 -6.30 1.21
C GLU A 135 -20.65 -7.81 0.88
N THR A 136 -19.78 -8.19 -0.08
CA THR A 136 -19.60 -9.60 -0.45
C THR A 136 -18.62 -10.31 0.49
N SER A 137 -17.47 -9.71 0.77
CA SER A 137 -16.45 -10.28 1.65
C SER A 137 -16.60 -9.86 3.11
N GLY A 138 -17.44 -8.85 3.40
CA GLY A 138 -17.51 -8.20 4.71
C GLY A 138 -16.34 -7.28 5.01
N SER A 139 -15.46 -7.07 4.04
CA SER A 139 -14.25 -6.26 4.19
C SER A 139 -14.54 -4.77 4.18
N ARG A 140 -13.62 -3.98 4.74
CA ARG A 140 -13.74 -2.51 4.73
C ARG A 140 -12.41 -1.83 4.42
N LEU A 141 -12.47 -0.76 3.65
CA LEU A 141 -11.40 0.22 3.52
C LEU A 141 -11.78 1.47 4.31
N LYS A 142 -10.93 1.91 5.22
CA LYS A 142 -11.11 3.12 6.00
C LYS A 142 -9.90 4.02 5.92
N VAL A 143 -10.13 5.29 5.63
CA VAL A 143 -9.05 6.29 5.63
C VAL A 143 -8.98 6.97 6.99
N LEU A 144 -7.78 6.96 7.59
CA LEU A 144 -7.49 7.51 8.90
C LEU A 144 -6.52 8.69 8.77
N SER A 145 -6.71 9.70 9.60
CA SER A 145 -5.68 10.70 9.86
C SER A 145 -5.04 10.45 11.24
N SER A 146 -3.83 10.95 11.44
CA SER A 146 -3.09 10.82 12.70
C SER A 146 -3.87 11.32 13.92
N GLU A 147 -4.79 12.27 13.73
CA GLU A 147 -5.63 12.84 14.79
C GLU A 147 -6.84 11.96 15.18
N ALA A 148 -7.25 11.04 14.29
CA ALA A 148 -8.54 10.36 14.38
C ALA A 148 -8.44 8.90 14.80
N TYR A 149 -7.27 8.42 15.22
CA TYR A 149 -7.12 7.02 15.60
C TYR A 149 -7.49 6.77 17.07
N SER A 150 -8.17 5.66 17.33
CA SER A 150 -8.38 5.12 18.68
C SER A 150 -7.39 3.97 18.91
N LYS A 151 -6.78 3.93 20.09
CA LYS A 151 -5.61 3.08 20.38
C LYS A 151 -5.84 1.56 20.39
N HIS A 152 -7.04 1.02 20.08
CA HIS A 152 -7.33 -0.40 20.29
C HIS A 152 -8.19 -1.03 19.19
N GLY A 153 -7.89 -2.28 18.88
CA GLY A 153 -8.80 -3.19 18.18
C GLY A 153 -8.69 -3.24 16.66
N TYR A 154 -7.62 -2.68 16.07
CA TYR A 154 -7.35 -2.84 14.63
C TYR A 154 -6.78 -4.23 14.34
N LYS A 155 -7.30 -4.88 13.28
CA LYS A 155 -6.81 -6.16 12.75
C LYS A 155 -6.56 -6.02 11.25
N PRO A 156 -5.63 -5.13 10.86
CA PRO A 156 -5.44 -4.81 9.46
C PRO A 156 -4.99 -6.02 8.64
N SER A 157 -5.60 -6.20 7.48
CA SER A 157 -5.10 -7.03 6.40
C SER A 157 -4.14 -6.25 5.50
N CYS A 158 -4.37 -4.94 5.36
CA CYS A 158 -3.47 -4.03 4.64
C CYS A 158 -3.46 -2.66 5.31
N VAL A 159 -2.27 -2.07 5.45
CA VAL A 159 -2.10 -0.67 5.85
C VAL A 159 -1.27 0.06 4.82
N ILE A 160 -1.79 1.15 4.30
CA ILE A 160 -1.10 2.02 3.35
C ILE A 160 -0.83 3.36 4.03
N PHE A 161 0.44 3.67 4.26
CA PHE A 161 0.88 4.95 4.78
C PHE A 161 1.16 5.89 3.61
N ASP A 162 0.35 6.94 3.46
CA ASP A 162 0.59 8.01 2.49
C ASP A 162 1.31 9.18 3.18
N GLU A 163 2.44 9.58 2.61
CA GLU A 163 3.33 10.64 3.13
C GLU A 163 3.81 10.37 4.57
N LEU A 164 4.41 9.20 4.82
CA LEU A 164 4.88 8.79 6.16
C LEU A 164 5.82 9.82 6.81
N HIS A 165 6.63 10.53 6.02
CA HIS A 165 7.52 11.57 6.52
C HIS A 165 6.80 12.72 7.24
N ALA A 166 5.52 12.95 6.91
CA ALA A 166 4.70 14.02 7.50
C ALA A 166 3.91 13.57 8.76
N GLN A 167 4.07 12.33 9.21
CA GLN A 167 3.41 11.86 10.43
C GLN A 167 3.95 12.58 11.67
N PRO A 168 3.06 13.15 12.52
CA PRO A 168 3.49 13.95 13.67
C PRO A 168 4.09 13.12 14.81
N SER A 169 3.76 11.84 14.89
CA SER A 169 4.30 10.91 15.88
C SER A 169 4.37 9.48 15.32
N ARG A 170 5.08 8.60 16.05
CA ARG A 170 5.14 7.18 15.71
C ARG A 170 3.92 6.38 16.18
N ASP A 171 3.05 6.95 17.03
CA ASP A 171 1.98 6.21 17.70
C ASP A 171 1.08 5.43 16.75
N LEU A 172 0.67 6.06 15.64
CA LEU A 172 -0.19 5.42 14.66
C LEU A 172 0.56 4.33 13.88
N TRP A 173 1.84 4.55 13.58
CA TRP A 173 2.70 3.52 13.01
C TRP A 173 2.78 2.29 13.93
N ASP A 174 3.10 2.49 15.21
CA ASP A 174 3.24 1.39 16.17
C ASP A 174 1.92 0.61 16.35
N VAL A 175 0.79 1.32 16.46
CA VAL A 175 -0.54 0.66 16.56
C VAL A 175 -0.87 -0.18 15.32
N MET A 176 -0.53 0.31 14.12
CA MET A 176 -0.86 -0.36 12.86
C MET A 176 0.13 -1.46 12.47
N THR A 177 1.33 -1.48 13.04
CA THR A 177 2.36 -2.47 12.69
C THR A 177 2.59 -3.51 13.79
N PHE A 178 2.65 -3.12 15.07
CA PHE A 178 2.94 -4.04 16.16
C PHE A 178 1.72 -4.79 16.71
N GLY A 179 0.52 -4.19 16.61
CA GLY A 179 -0.69 -4.80 17.15
C GLY A 179 -1.42 -5.76 16.21
N SER A 180 -1.00 -5.86 14.97
CA SER A 180 -1.75 -6.51 13.89
C SER A 180 -1.12 -7.78 13.32
N GLY A 181 0.17 -8.01 13.57
CA GLY A 181 0.93 -9.09 12.91
C GLY A 181 0.36 -10.48 13.13
N ASP A 182 -0.12 -10.79 14.35
CA ASP A 182 -0.65 -12.11 14.68
C ASP A 182 -2.13 -12.29 14.33
N ALA A 183 -2.82 -11.23 13.92
CA ALA A 183 -4.27 -11.28 13.67
C ALA A 183 -4.63 -11.74 12.24
N ARG A 184 -3.68 -11.70 11.33
CA ARG A 184 -3.85 -12.01 9.90
C ARG A 184 -2.69 -12.86 9.41
N ARG A 185 -2.98 -13.79 8.49
CA ARG A 185 -1.97 -14.69 7.93
C ARG A 185 -0.99 -13.99 7.00
N GLN A 186 -1.47 -13.00 6.23
CA GLN A 186 -0.68 -12.28 5.22
C GLN A 186 -0.90 -10.76 5.30
N PRO A 187 -0.66 -10.11 6.45
CA PRO A 187 -0.83 -8.66 6.54
C PRO A 187 0.20 -7.96 5.64
N VAL A 188 -0.20 -6.81 5.08
CA VAL A 188 0.65 -6.01 4.18
C VAL A 188 0.76 -4.58 4.70
N TRP A 189 1.98 -4.06 4.69
CA TRP A 189 2.28 -2.66 5.00
C TRP A 189 2.94 -1.99 3.81
N ILE A 190 2.30 -0.96 3.29
CA ILE A 190 2.75 -0.20 2.12
C ILE A 190 3.05 1.23 2.56
N VAL A 191 4.25 1.69 2.33
CA VAL A 191 4.68 3.05 2.59
C VAL A 191 4.92 3.76 1.27
N LEU A 192 4.15 4.82 1.03
CA LEU A 192 4.28 5.69 -0.14
C LEU A 192 4.65 7.09 0.36
N THR A 193 5.87 7.53 0.10
CA THR A 193 6.38 8.78 0.67
C THR A 193 7.24 9.55 -0.31
N THR A 194 7.57 10.79 0.06
CA THR A 194 8.63 11.58 -0.58
C THR A 194 9.83 11.67 0.36
N ALA A 195 10.98 12.05 -0.17
CA ALA A 195 12.12 12.43 0.65
C ALA A 195 11.74 13.64 1.51
N GLY A 196 11.27 13.41 2.72
CA GLY A 196 10.81 14.45 3.62
C GLY A 196 11.93 15.41 4.06
N ASP A 197 11.55 16.50 4.72
CA ASP A 197 12.46 17.40 5.40
C ASP A 197 12.44 17.06 6.89
N ASP A 198 13.42 16.28 7.34
CA ASP A 198 13.61 15.92 8.75
C ASP A 198 15.06 16.23 9.15
N PRO A 199 15.37 17.51 9.42
CA PRO A 199 16.73 17.94 9.75
C PRO A 199 17.28 17.26 11.02
N ASP A 200 16.40 16.90 11.94
CA ASP A 200 16.79 16.23 13.19
C ASP A 200 16.91 14.71 13.06
N ARG A 201 16.43 14.12 11.98
CA ARG A 201 16.45 12.67 11.69
C ARG A 201 15.82 11.83 12.81
N LYS A 202 14.70 12.29 13.36
CA LYS A 202 14.02 11.66 14.51
C LYS A 202 12.61 11.17 14.19
N SER A 203 12.07 11.53 13.03
CA SER A 203 10.72 11.09 12.65
C SER A 203 10.65 9.60 12.38
N ILE A 204 9.45 9.03 12.50
CA ILE A 204 9.19 7.67 12.07
C ILE A 204 9.48 7.47 10.57
N GLY A 205 9.24 8.51 9.76
CA GLY A 205 9.57 8.51 8.33
C GLY A 205 11.06 8.29 8.10
N TRP A 206 11.92 8.99 8.87
CA TRP A 206 13.36 8.81 8.79
C TRP A 206 13.80 7.41 9.26
N GLU A 207 13.26 6.92 10.38
CA GLU A 207 13.60 5.57 10.88
C GLU A 207 13.29 4.49 9.84
N VAL A 208 12.12 4.56 9.19
CA VAL A 208 11.72 3.61 8.16
C VAL A 208 12.56 3.76 6.90
N HIS A 209 12.91 4.99 6.51
CA HIS A 209 13.83 5.28 5.41
C HIS A 209 15.21 4.61 5.63
N GLU A 210 15.82 4.80 6.79
CA GLU A 210 17.12 4.20 7.11
C GLU A 210 17.07 2.65 7.10
N LYS A 211 16.00 2.07 7.63
CA LYS A 211 15.78 0.61 7.56
C LYS A 211 15.68 0.13 6.11
N ALA A 212 14.90 0.83 5.28
CA ALA A 212 14.76 0.51 3.87
C ALA A 212 16.09 0.60 3.11
N LEU A 213 16.87 1.67 3.37
CA LEU A 213 18.21 1.82 2.80
C LEU A 213 19.18 0.74 3.27
N ALA A 214 19.14 0.33 4.53
CA ALA A 214 19.99 -0.72 5.06
C ALA A 214 19.71 -2.06 4.35
N ILE A 215 18.43 -2.42 4.18
CA ILE A 215 18.02 -3.63 3.45
C ILE A 215 18.44 -3.54 1.97
N TYR A 216 18.27 -2.40 1.33
CA TYR A 216 18.67 -2.19 -0.06
C TYR A 216 20.20 -2.35 -0.25
N ARG A 217 21.00 -1.74 0.64
CA ARG A 217 22.46 -1.86 0.62
C ARG A 217 22.93 -3.29 0.87
N TRP A 218 22.31 -3.97 1.85
CA TRP A 218 22.61 -5.38 2.14
C TRP A 218 22.31 -6.27 0.93
N ARG A 219 21.15 -6.08 0.28
CA ARG A 219 20.78 -6.84 -0.93
C ARG A 219 21.74 -6.58 -2.09
N ARG A 220 22.21 -5.36 -2.29
CA ARG A 220 23.20 -5.03 -3.32
C ARG A 220 24.58 -5.60 -3.01
N GLY A 221 24.99 -5.63 -1.75
CA GLY A 221 26.26 -6.23 -1.33
C GLY A 221 26.26 -7.76 -1.29
N ALA A 222 25.08 -8.38 -1.13
CA ALA A 222 24.92 -9.84 -1.08
C ALA A 222 24.70 -10.49 -2.47
N ARG A 223 24.62 -9.71 -3.54
CA ARG A 223 24.33 -10.20 -4.90
C ARG A 223 25.25 -9.57 -5.93
N ASP A 224 25.91 -10.45 -6.68
CA ASP A 224 26.24 -10.18 -8.07
C ASP A 224 24.95 -9.91 -8.86
N GLU A 225 24.86 -8.76 -9.49
CA GLU A 225 24.10 -8.32 -10.69
C GLU A 225 22.60 -8.58 -10.86
N LYS A 226 21.83 -9.18 -9.97
CA LYS A 226 20.37 -9.39 -10.17
C LYS A 226 19.51 -8.95 -8.99
N ALA A 227 19.84 -7.88 -8.30
CA ALA A 227 18.97 -7.31 -7.27
C ALA A 227 18.13 -6.20 -7.85
N THR A 228 17.01 -6.56 -8.41
CA THR A 228 15.98 -5.64 -8.88
C THR A 228 15.01 -5.32 -7.74
N MET A 229 14.90 -4.06 -7.45
CA MET A 229 13.79 -3.28 -6.91
C MET A 229 12.65 -3.99 -6.15
N THR A 230 12.83 -4.32 -4.89
CA THR A 230 11.69 -4.52 -3.99
C THR A 230 11.73 -3.56 -2.79
N LEU A 231 12.68 -2.66 -2.79
CA LEU A 231 12.77 -1.47 -1.96
C LEU A 231 13.34 -0.36 -2.84
N GLY A 232 12.57 0.00 -3.87
CA GLY A 232 13.03 0.90 -4.90
C GLY A 232 12.79 2.35 -4.52
N GLY A 233 13.83 3.02 -4.05
CA GLY A 233 13.95 4.44 -4.29
C GLY A 233 14.26 4.67 -5.77
N CYS A 234 13.27 4.88 -6.61
CA CYS A 234 13.51 5.39 -7.95
C CYS A 234 13.90 6.86 -7.85
N ARG A 235 15.19 7.17 -7.84
CA ARG A 235 15.64 8.54 -8.11
C ARG A 235 15.37 8.81 -9.58
N SER A 236 14.38 9.64 -9.88
CA SER A 236 14.28 10.25 -11.17
C SER A 236 15.53 11.10 -11.39
N SER A 237 16.43 10.66 -12.24
CA SER A 237 17.44 11.55 -12.80
C SER A 237 16.67 12.60 -13.60
N THR A 238 16.57 13.81 -13.08
CA THR A 238 16.28 14.97 -13.91
C THR A 238 17.45 15.09 -14.86
N ALA A 239 17.25 14.67 -16.11
CA ALA A 239 18.11 15.09 -17.19
C ALA A 239 17.94 16.61 -17.31
N SER A 240 18.95 17.33 -16.89
CA SER A 240 19.21 18.69 -17.34
C SER A 240 19.72 18.60 -18.77
N ASP A 241 18.98 19.16 -19.70
CA ASP A 241 19.45 19.94 -20.86
C ASP A 241 18.42 21.01 -21.15
#